data_37de35c084517fffb2414280dd2069d6
#
_entry.id   37de35c084517fffb2414280dd2069d6
#
_cell.length_a   1.000
_cell.length_b   1.000
_cell.length_c   1.000
_cell.angle_alpha   90.00
_cell.angle_beta   90.00
_cell.angle_gamma   90.00
#
_symmetry.space_group_name_H-M   'P 1'
#
loop_
_entity.id
_entity.type
_entity.pdbx_description
1 polymer ?
#
loop_
_entity_poly.entity_id
_entity_poly.type
_entity_poly.pdbx_seq_one_letter_code
_entity_poly.pdbx_strand_id
1 'polypeptide(L)'
;MRVLSFAAVGFHGREWWTRPASAALALATLSIPASPFDVAQGDPEFIEGAAQPSAPFLDLAPDFASAIAAAVGPNAAASVAFAPEQQRLQVEVVRLLAARGVRVVENGEGARVSAECSTNLRERACAAEIRRGDDRRVVITTRARDRGQNADEAPVVAIELRPIYGQRRAMLDVADAGDRLLVLTPESVSLVANDAAGARSIASRPIETSRVWPRDVRGRLRVAGSAFEAFLPGVTCRGTVAPFALACADESEPWPLGLANSGIAPSRNAFSTPDGFTFYEAAALGGGRWLAVGERGVLTLVDARGRSAARADAADHLAGFPDSCAGDAPYVVADARAPDANADALRLFRVEGAHLVAMPASTPLPGTLTTLWSAPAGGAATAIVHDINAGRYEAFHVSLSCAR
;
A
#
# COMPACT_ATOMS: atom_id res chain seq x y z
N MET A 1 25.12 -4.81 -58.08
CA MET A 1 25.87 -6.06 -58.03
C MET A 1 27.20 -5.80 -57.36
N ARG A 2 27.31 -5.96 -56.07
CA ARG A 2 28.59 -6.09 -55.32
C ARG A 2 28.31 -6.98 -54.12
N VAL A 3 28.92 -8.15 -54.18
CA VAL A 3 28.90 -9.17 -53.13
C VAL A 3 29.98 -8.80 -52.12
N LEU A 4 29.65 -8.80 -50.84
CA LEU A 4 30.61 -8.73 -49.74
C LEU A 4 30.54 -10.02 -48.95
N SER A 5 31.64 -10.78 -49.02
CA SER A 5 31.92 -12.01 -48.29
C SER A 5 32.18 -11.70 -46.81
N PHE A 6 31.54 -12.48 -45.92
CA PHE A 6 31.90 -12.53 -44.50
C PHE A 6 32.85 -13.70 -44.25
N ALA A 7 34.04 -13.37 -43.74
CA ALA A 7 35.02 -14.33 -43.28
C ALA A 7 34.65 -14.86 -41.89
N ALA A 8 34.63 -16.17 -41.74
CA ALA A 8 34.49 -16.86 -40.47
C ALA A 8 35.81 -16.85 -39.71
N VAL A 9 35.81 -16.37 -38.47
CA VAL A 9 36.94 -16.51 -37.54
C VAL A 9 36.63 -17.69 -36.61
N GLY A 10 37.45 -18.76 -36.79
CA GLY A 10 37.40 -19.92 -35.92
C GLY A 10 38.04 -19.63 -34.55
N PHE A 11 37.39 -20.03 -33.50
CA PHE A 11 37.97 -20.08 -32.16
C PHE A 11 38.31 -21.54 -31.82
N HIS A 12 39.61 -21.78 -31.62
CA HIS A 12 40.16 -23.05 -31.14
C HIS A 12 39.81 -23.29 -29.69
N GLY A 13 39.32 -24.49 -29.42
CA GLY A 13 39.09 -25.01 -28.08
C GLY A 13 40.40 -25.28 -27.32
N ARG A 14 40.36 -25.11 -26.02
CA ARG A 14 41.26 -25.76 -25.07
C ARG A 14 40.42 -26.44 -24.00
N GLU A 15 40.42 -27.75 -24.08
CA GLU A 15 39.99 -28.65 -23.01
C GLU A 15 40.96 -28.53 -21.82
N TRP A 16 40.43 -28.38 -20.64
CA TRP A 16 41.12 -28.70 -19.38
C TRP A 16 40.28 -29.69 -18.59
N TRP A 17 40.76 -30.91 -18.62
CA TRP A 17 40.25 -32.02 -17.83
C TRP A 17 40.93 -32.05 -16.46
N THR A 18 40.08 -32.34 -15.45
CA THR A 18 40.30 -33.15 -14.24
C THR A 18 41.13 -32.64 -13.07
N ARG A 19 40.45 -32.62 -11.90
CA ARG A 19 40.71 -33.56 -10.81
C ARG A 19 39.66 -33.39 -9.70
N PRO A 20 39.07 -34.48 -9.13
CA PRO A 20 38.21 -34.40 -7.97
C PRO A 20 39.12 -34.36 -6.72
N ALA A 21 39.00 -33.31 -5.92
CA ALA A 21 39.53 -33.27 -4.57
C ALA A 21 38.41 -33.66 -3.59
N SER A 22 38.55 -34.85 -3.03
CA SER A 22 37.72 -35.31 -1.89
C SER A 22 38.05 -34.44 -0.70
N ALA A 23 37.15 -33.55 -0.30
CA ALA A 23 37.22 -32.82 0.95
C ALA A 23 36.34 -33.55 1.99
N ALA A 24 37.01 -34.16 2.96
CA ALA A 24 36.39 -34.74 4.15
C ALA A 24 35.68 -33.66 4.94
N LEU A 25 34.37 -33.83 5.18
CA LEU A 25 33.57 -33.01 6.07
C LEU A 25 33.94 -33.39 7.53
N ALA A 26 34.71 -32.55 8.19
CA ALA A 26 34.87 -32.60 9.64
C ALA A 26 33.64 -31.88 10.25
N LEU A 27 32.75 -32.65 10.89
CA LEU A 27 31.69 -32.14 11.74
C LEU A 27 32.33 -31.61 13.04
N ALA A 28 32.50 -30.28 13.10
CA ALA A 28 32.78 -29.62 14.36
C ALA A 28 31.45 -29.34 15.07
N THR A 29 31.18 -30.08 16.12
CA THR A 29 30.11 -29.81 17.10
C THR A 29 30.49 -28.56 17.90
N LEU A 30 29.91 -27.44 17.55
CA LEU A 30 29.97 -26.21 18.35
C LEU A 30 28.99 -26.38 19.52
N SER A 31 29.53 -26.67 20.70
CA SER A 31 28.83 -26.54 21.97
C SER A 31 28.62 -25.06 22.26
N ILE A 32 27.38 -24.58 22.16
CA ILE A 32 26.99 -23.24 22.59
C ILE A 32 26.81 -23.29 24.11
N PRO A 33 27.55 -22.47 24.90
CA PRO A 33 27.28 -22.38 26.33
C PRO A 33 25.93 -21.69 26.54
N ALA A 34 25.07 -22.34 27.33
CA ALA A 34 23.82 -21.74 27.80
C ALA A 34 24.13 -20.52 28.67
N SER A 35 23.70 -19.37 28.27
CA SER A 35 23.73 -18.14 29.05
C SER A 35 22.58 -18.19 30.06
N PRO A 36 22.82 -18.00 31.35
CA PRO A 36 21.76 -17.92 32.32
C PRO A 36 21.15 -16.50 32.26
N PHE A 37 20.06 -16.35 31.54
CA PHE A 37 19.18 -15.22 31.77
C PHE A 37 18.31 -15.55 33.01
N ASP A 38 18.69 -14.99 34.16
CA ASP A 38 17.80 -14.82 35.28
C ASP A 38 16.65 -13.91 34.86
N VAL A 39 15.52 -14.53 34.54
CA VAL A 39 14.25 -13.83 34.43
C VAL A 39 13.79 -13.56 35.86
N ALA A 40 14.00 -12.33 36.32
CA ALA A 40 13.33 -11.84 37.51
C ALA A 40 11.82 -11.92 37.25
N GLN A 41 11.14 -12.88 37.87
CA GLN A 41 9.70 -12.92 38.01
C GLN A 41 9.28 -11.74 38.91
N GLY A 42 9.06 -10.57 38.30
CA GLY A 42 8.27 -9.52 38.92
C GLY A 42 6.81 -9.92 38.81
N ASP A 43 6.14 -10.07 39.95
CA ASP A 43 4.68 -10.23 40.01
C ASP A 43 4.02 -9.09 39.21
N PRO A 44 3.09 -9.37 38.25
CA PRO A 44 2.33 -8.31 37.63
C PRO A 44 1.40 -7.73 38.67
N GLU A 45 1.68 -6.53 39.15
CA GLU A 45 0.72 -5.73 39.88
C GLU A 45 -0.51 -5.54 38.94
N PHE A 46 -1.61 -6.17 39.30
CA PHE A 46 -2.89 -6.01 38.67
C PHE A 46 -3.36 -4.57 38.87
N ILE A 47 -3.21 -3.73 37.84
CA ILE A 47 -3.86 -2.43 37.81
C ILE A 47 -5.34 -2.69 37.47
N GLU A 48 -6.15 -2.86 38.53
CA GLU A 48 -7.61 -2.84 38.42
C GLU A 48 -8.04 -1.44 37.95
N GLY A 49 -8.55 -1.34 36.73
CA GLY A 49 -9.20 -0.12 36.27
C GLY A 49 -9.01 0.30 34.81
N ALA A 50 -8.12 -0.32 34.06
CA ALA A 50 -8.06 -0.09 32.62
C ALA A 50 -9.20 -0.87 31.93
N ALA A 51 -10.19 -0.17 31.37
CA ALA A 51 -11.19 -0.79 30.51
C ALA A 51 -10.47 -1.59 29.42
N GLN A 52 -10.55 -2.93 29.49
CA GLN A 52 -9.90 -3.79 28.50
C GLN A 52 -10.53 -3.45 27.14
N PRO A 53 -9.71 -3.18 26.10
CA PRO A 53 -10.26 -2.95 24.78
C PRO A 53 -11.10 -4.17 24.42
N SER A 54 -12.40 -3.94 24.13
CA SER A 54 -13.33 -4.99 23.74
C SER A 54 -12.73 -5.72 22.55
N ALA A 55 -12.46 -7.03 22.69
CA ALA A 55 -11.95 -7.81 21.59
C ALA A 55 -12.94 -7.70 20.42
N PRO A 56 -12.49 -7.32 19.23
CA PRO A 56 -13.36 -7.17 18.08
C PRO A 56 -14.15 -8.49 17.87
N PHE A 57 -15.42 -8.40 17.50
CA PHE A 57 -16.34 -9.52 17.20
C PHE A 57 -16.94 -10.30 18.39
N LEU A 58 -16.63 -10.03 19.66
CA LEU A 58 -17.23 -10.75 20.79
C LEU A 58 -18.75 -10.59 20.85
N ASP A 59 -19.29 -9.49 20.37
CA ASP A 59 -20.73 -9.22 20.27
C ASP A 59 -21.44 -10.07 19.19
N LEU A 60 -20.69 -10.61 18.21
CA LEU A 60 -21.19 -11.56 17.22
C LEU A 60 -21.18 -13.01 17.73
N ALA A 61 -20.39 -13.32 18.75
CA ALA A 61 -20.18 -14.68 19.23
C ALA A 61 -21.47 -15.46 19.54
N PRO A 62 -22.52 -14.87 20.19
CA PRO A 62 -23.75 -15.59 20.48
C PRO A 62 -24.53 -16.03 19.24
N ASP A 63 -24.67 -15.14 18.25
CA ASP A 63 -25.41 -15.41 17.01
C ASP A 63 -24.62 -16.38 16.13
N PHE A 64 -23.31 -16.20 16.06
CA PHE A 64 -22.39 -17.04 15.29
C PHE A 64 -22.33 -18.47 15.85
N ALA A 65 -22.21 -18.62 17.17
CA ALA A 65 -22.26 -19.93 17.81
C ALA A 65 -23.62 -20.63 17.59
N SER A 66 -24.74 -19.86 17.60
CA SER A 66 -26.07 -20.39 17.27
C SER A 66 -26.14 -20.92 15.85
N ALA A 67 -25.63 -20.17 14.88
CA ALA A 67 -25.62 -20.60 13.47
C ALA A 67 -24.75 -21.86 13.25
N ILE A 68 -23.58 -21.92 13.88
CA ILE A 68 -22.72 -23.10 13.84
C ILE A 68 -23.42 -24.30 14.50
N ALA A 69 -23.98 -24.13 15.70
CA ALA A 69 -24.67 -25.22 16.41
C ALA A 69 -25.84 -25.80 15.60
N ALA A 70 -26.64 -24.93 14.97
CA ALA A 70 -27.74 -25.36 14.09
C ALA A 70 -27.24 -26.17 12.88
N ALA A 71 -26.11 -25.79 12.29
CA ALA A 71 -25.54 -26.46 11.14
C ALA A 71 -24.82 -27.78 11.49
N VAL A 72 -24.18 -27.83 12.67
CA VAL A 72 -23.52 -29.03 13.21
C VAL A 72 -24.53 -30.05 13.72
N GLY A 73 -25.63 -29.58 14.32
CA GLY A 73 -26.69 -30.39 14.90
C GLY A 73 -26.49 -30.72 16.39
N PRO A 74 -27.57 -31.09 17.08
CA PRO A 74 -27.52 -31.37 18.52
C PRO A 74 -26.69 -32.61 18.84
N ASN A 75 -25.98 -32.55 19.97
CA ASN A 75 -25.12 -33.65 20.48
C ASN A 75 -23.99 -34.12 19.53
N ALA A 76 -23.74 -33.37 18.47
CA ALA A 76 -22.66 -33.69 17.53
C ALA A 76 -21.31 -33.26 18.10
N ALA A 77 -20.26 -33.99 17.66
CA ALA A 77 -18.88 -33.57 17.92
C ALA A 77 -18.40 -32.62 16.84
N ALA A 78 -17.66 -31.59 17.23
CA ALA A 78 -17.03 -30.66 16.30
C ALA A 78 -15.65 -30.21 16.77
N SER A 79 -14.70 -30.11 15.85
CA SER A 79 -13.45 -29.36 16.07
C SER A 79 -13.60 -27.96 15.51
N VAL A 80 -13.13 -26.94 16.25
CA VAL A 80 -13.31 -25.53 15.87
C VAL A 80 -11.95 -24.86 15.80
N ALA A 81 -11.64 -24.27 14.65
CA ALA A 81 -10.41 -23.52 14.42
C ALA A 81 -10.72 -22.10 13.92
N PHE A 82 -10.01 -21.13 14.45
CA PHE A 82 -9.99 -19.73 14.03
C PHE A 82 -8.60 -19.33 13.62
N ALA A 83 -8.47 -18.19 12.92
CA ALA A 83 -7.19 -17.56 12.68
C ALA A 83 -6.52 -17.18 14.03
N PRO A 84 -5.17 -17.25 14.13
CA PRO A 84 -4.45 -17.07 15.41
C PRO A 84 -4.78 -15.76 16.14
N GLU A 85 -5.03 -14.68 15.41
CA GLU A 85 -5.39 -13.36 15.95
C GLU A 85 -6.79 -13.31 16.57
N GLN A 86 -7.61 -14.33 16.34
CA GLN A 86 -9.00 -14.42 16.81
C GLN A 86 -9.18 -15.41 17.97
N GLN A 87 -8.12 -15.74 18.66
CA GLN A 87 -8.13 -16.74 19.73
C GLN A 87 -9.13 -16.44 20.85
N ARG A 88 -9.30 -15.16 21.23
CA ARG A 88 -10.30 -14.77 22.27
C ARG A 88 -11.72 -15.06 21.81
N LEU A 89 -12.02 -14.79 20.53
CA LEU A 89 -13.32 -15.10 19.94
C LEU A 89 -13.53 -16.61 19.88
N GLN A 90 -12.51 -17.38 19.51
CA GLN A 90 -12.57 -18.84 19.51
C GLN A 90 -12.96 -19.41 20.89
N VAL A 91 -12.31 -18.93 21.95
CA VAL A 91 -12.64 -19.37 23.32
C VAL A 91 -14.10 -19.12 23.66
N GLU A 92 -14.63 -17.93 23.34
CA GLU A 92 -16.02 -17.59 23.62
C GLU A 92 -17.02 -18.40 22.77
N VAL A 93 -16.73 -18.57 21.46
CA VAL A 93 -17.58 -19.39 20.57
C VAL A 93 -17.58 -20.85 21.03
N VAL A 94 -16.45 -21.42 21.40
CA VAL A 94 -16.33 -22.78 21.95
C VAL A 94 -17.18 -22.94 23.21
N ARG A 95 -17.08 -21.99 24.15
CA ARG A 95 -17.92 -21.97 25.38
C ARG A 95 -19.40 -21.96 25.05
N LEU A 96 -19.82 -21.13 24.09
CA LEU A 96 -21.20 -20.99 23.65
C LEU A 96 -21.73 -22.22 22.89
N LEU A 97 -20.88 -22.91 22.11
CA LEU A 97 -21.21 -24.16 21.44
C LEU A 97 -21.44 -25.29 22.45
N ALA A 98 -20.56 -25.40 23.45
CA ALA A 98 -20.74 -26.37 24.53
C ALA A 98 -22.05 -26.14 25.29
N ALA A 99 -22.41 -24.89 25.59
CA ALA A 99 -23.68 -24.54 26.21
C ALA A 99 -24.91 -24.90 25.36
N ARG A 100 -24.76 -25.08 24.05
CA ARG A 100 -25.78 -25.51 23.09
C ARG A 100 -25.76 -27.01 22.80
N GLY A 101 -24.98 -27.78 23.57
CA GLY A 101 -24.90 -29.23 23.45
C GLY A 101 -24.02 -29.74 22.33
N VAL A 102 -23.19 -28.87 21.71
CA VAL A 102 -22.15 -29.32 20.76
C VAL A 102 -20.92 -29.76 21.57
N ARG A 103 -20.48 -31.00 21.38
CA ARG A 103 -19.27 -31.52 22.01
C ARG A 103 -18.05 -31.07 21.24
N VAL A 104 -17.36 -30.05 21.75
CA VAL A 104 -16.13 -29.57 21.13
C VAL A 104 -14.96 -30.49 21.43
N VAL A 105 -14.23 -30.91 20.40
CA VAL A 105 -13.09 -31.85 20.47
C VAL A 105 -11.86 -31.21 19.78
N GLU A 106 -10.67 -31.44 20.32
CA GLU A 106 -9.44 -30.86 19.77
C GLU A 106 -9.06 -31.48 18.40
N ASN A 107 -9.15 -32.80 18.31
CA ASN A 107 -8.89 -33.51 17.06
C ASN A 107 -9.81 -34.75 17.03
N GLY A 108 -10.52 -35.03 15.95
CA GLY A 108 -11.22 -36.27 15.94
C GLY A 108 -12.42 -36.40 15.00
N GLU A 109 -13.19 -37.43 15.26
CA GLU A 109 -14.42 -37.75 14.55
C GLU A 109 -15.46 -36.65 14.82
N GLY A 110 -16.05 -36.13 13.75
CA GLY A 110 -17.10 -35.12 13.84
C GLY A 110 -17.04 -34.09 12.73
N ALA A 111 -17.74 -33.00 12.94
CA ALA A 111 -17.69 -31.86 12.04
C ALA A 111 -16.40 -31.06 12.25
N ARG A 112 -15.77 -30.67 11.16
CA ARG A 112 -14.65 -29.72 11.20
C ARG A 112 -15.19 -28.34 10.87
N VAL A 113 -14.98 -27.38 11.78
CA VAL A 113 -15.39 -25.99 11.64
C VAL A 113 -14.15 -25.13 11.50
N SER A 114 -14.00 -24.46 10.36
CA SER A 114 -12.97 -23.45 10.10
C SER A 114 -13.65 -22.09 10.02
N ALA A 115 -13.29 -21.16 10.91
CA ALA A 115 -13.98 -19.90 11.08
C ALA A 115 -13.02 -18.71 10.94
N GLU A 116 -13.53 -17.67 10.33
CA GLU A 116 -12.83 -16.38 10.15
C GLU A 116 -13.81 -15.24 10.30
N CYS A 117 -13.37 -14.15 10.94
CA CYS A 117 -14.16 -12.93 11.07
C CYS A 117 -13.41 -11.75 10.47
N SER A 118 -14.15 -10.92 9.77
CA SER A 118 -13.63 -9.71 9.13
C SER A 118 -14.56 -8.52 9.37
N THR A 119 -14.03 -7.34 9.19
CA THR A 119 -14.79 -6.08 9.27
C THR A 119 -14.70 -5.36 7.93
N ASN A 120 -15.84 -4.97 7.40
CA ASN A 120 -15.91 -4.03 6.29
C ASN A 120 -16.51 -2.68 6.76
N LEU A 121 -16.72 -1.75 5.83
CA LEU A 121 -17.19 -0.40 6.13
C LEU A 121 -18.62 -0.34 6.70
N ARG A 122 -19.45 -1.37 6.46
CA ARG A 122 -20.88 -1.38 6.79
C ARG A 122 -21.20 -2.34 7.92
N GLU A 123 -20.43 -3.43 8.01
CA GLU A 123 -20.74 -4.52 8.92
C GLU A 123 -19.49 -5.25 9.40
N ARG A 124 -19.65 -5.96 10.48
CA ARG A 124 -18.74 -7.02 10.92
C ARG A 124 -19.35 -8.34 10.53
N ALA A 125 -18.56 -9.24 9.99
CA ALA A 125 -19.01 -10.55 9.53
C ALA A 125 -18.12 -11.65 10.08
N CYS A 126 -18.73 -12.75 10.50
CA CYS A 126 -18.05 -14.00 10.79
C CYS A 126 -18.59 -15.08 9.85
N ALA A 127 -17.70 -15.80 9.19
CA ALA A 127 -18.01 -16.93 8.34
C ALA A 127 -17.39 -18.21 8.91
N ALA A 128 -18.11 -19.32 8.86
CA ALA A 128 -17.57 -20.64 9.18
C ALA A 128 -17.90 -21.63 8.09
N GLU A 129 -16.91 -22.37 7.65
CA GLU A 129 -17.05 -23.55 6.83
C GLU A 129 -17.12 -24.77 7.73
N ILE A 130 -18.17 -25.57 7.57
CA ILE A 130 -18.45 -26.77 8.35
C ILE A 130 -18.38 -27.95 7.40
N ARG A 131 -17.46 -28.87 7.67
CA ARG A 131 -17.27 -30.09 6.88
C ARG A 131 -17.57 -31.32 7.74
N ARG A 132 -18.38 -32.23 7.18
CA ARG A 132 -18.64 -33.55 7.76
C ARG A 132 -18.58 -34.60 6.66
N GLY A 133 -17.48 -35.36 6.58
CA GLY A 133 -17.21 -36.18 5.41
C GLY A 133 -17.16 -35.30 4.15
N ASP A 134 -18.00 -35.65 3.16
CA ASP A 134 -18.13 -34.93 1.90
C ASP A 134 -19.16 -33.78 1.96
N ASP A 135 -19.95 -33.68 3.05
CA ASP A 135 -20.90 -32.55 3.24
C ASP A 135 -20.15 -31.29 3.67
N ARG A 136 -20.42 -30.20 2.95
CA ARG A 136 -19.85 -28.88 3.19
C ARG A 136 -20.96 -27.85 3.32
N ARG A 137 -20.96 -27.12 4.44
CA ARG A 137 -21.89 -26.01 4.72
C ARG A 137 -21.11 -24.78 5.07
N VAL A 138 -21.65 -23.62 4.70
CA VAL A 138 -21.12 -22.32 5.11
C VAL A 138 -22.20 -21.59 5.88
N VAL A 139 -21.85 -21.08 7.06
CA VAL A 139 -22.69 -20.18 7.84
C VAL A 139 -22.03 -18.82 7.91
N ILE A 140 -22.82 -17.76 7.78
CA ILE A 140 -22.34 -16.38 7.84
C ILE A 140 -23.25 -15.64 8.83
N THR A 141 -22.63 -14.94 9.77
CA THR A 141 -23.32 -14.04 10.70
C THR A 141 -22.77 -12.64 10.49
N THR A 142 -23.66 -11.70 10.24
CA THR A 142 -23.28 -10.29 10.07
C THR A 142 -23.98 -9.43 11.11
N ARG A 143 -23.34 -8.37 11.50
CA ARG A 143 -23.92 -7.30 12.29
C ARG A 143 -23.51 -5.96 11.71
N ALA A 144 -24.51 -5.12 11.47
CA ALA A 144 -24.23 -3.75 11.07
C ALA A 144 -23.25 -3.14 12.08
N ARG A 145 -22.29 -2.43 11.60
CA ARG A 145 -21.39 -1.67 12.46
C ARG A 145 -22.22 -0.55 13.06
N ASP A 146 -22.48 -0.63 14.37
CA ASP A 146 -23.11 0.48 15.06
C ASP A 146 -22.25 1.71 14.77
N ARG A 147 -22.80 2.66 14.05
CA ARG A 147 -22.24 4.01 13.98
C ARG A 147 -22.36 4.52 15.41
N GLY A 148 -21.28 4.31 16.17
CA GLY A 148 -21.29 4.47 17.62
C GLY A 148 -21.91 5.81 18.01
N GLN A 149 -22.82 5.76 18.96
CA GLN A 149 -23.40 6.92 19.65
C GLN A 149 -22.37 7.75 20.45
N ASN A 150 -21.07 7.48 20.28
CA ASN A 150 -19.94 8.18 20.88
C ASN A 150 -18.88 8.59 19.84
N ALA A 151 -19.27 8.81 18.59
CA ALA A 151 -18.52 9.72 17.78
C ALA A 151 -18.94 11.13 18.21
N ASP A 152 -18.23 11.74 19.13
CA ASP A 152 -17.96 13.18 19.01
C ASP A 152 -17.65 13.35 17.53
N GLU A 153 -18.48 14.12 16.81
CA GLU A 153 -18.57 14.14 15.36
C GLU A 153 -17.17 14.32 14.73
N ALA A 154 -16.48 13.19 14.60
CA ALA A 154 -15.26 13.19 13.80
C ALA A 154 -15.68 13.68 12.42
N PRO A 155 -15.07 14.72 11.88
CA PRO A 155 -15.51 15.31 10.62
C PRO A 155 -15.65 14.21 9.58
N VAL A 156 -16.78 14.17 8.89
CA VAL A 156 -16.96 13.24 7.78
C VAL A 156 -16.00 13.66 6.68
N VAL A 157 -14.92 12.93 6.56
CA VAL A 157 -13.90 13.21 5.54
C VAL A 157 -14.22 12.37 4.32
N ALA A 158 -14.32 13.00 3.16
CA ALA A 158 -14.56 12.34 1.89
C ALA A 158 -13.41 12.63 0.90
N ILE A 159 -13.14 11.67 0.01
CA ILE A 159 -12.20 11.84 -1.09
C ILE A 159 -12.97 12.42 -2.27
N GLU A 160 -12.52 13.56 -2.78
CA GLU A 160 -13.05 14.19 -3.98
C GLU A 160 -12.10 14.00 -5.15
N LEU A 161 -12.64 13.57 -6.28
CA LEU A 161 -11.92 13.41 -7.55
C LEU A 161 -12.44 14.41 -8.57
N ARG A 162 -11.56 15.23 -9.10
CA ARG A 162 -11.88 16.16 -10.19
C ARG A 162 -10.99 15.85 -11.39
N PRO A 163 -11.52 15.44 -12.54
CA PRO A 163 -10.73 15.22 -13.74
C PRO A 163 -10.10 16.55 -14.21
N ILE A 164 -8.83 16.51 -14.56
CA ILE A 164 -8.07 17.69 -15.00
C ILE A 164 -7.51 17.55 -16.41
N TYR A 165 -7.15 16.33 -16.83
CA TYR A 165 -6.58 16.09 -18.15
C TYR A 165 -6.74 14.63 -18.57
N GLY A 166 -6.74 14.38 -19.88
CA GLY A 166 -6.75 13.01 -20.41
C GLY A 166 -6.12 12.90 -21.79
N GLN A 167 -5.40 11.79 -22.02
CA GLN A 167 -4.75 11.46 -23.30
C GLN A 167 -4.63 9.95 -23.52
N ARG A 168 -4.30 9.54 -24.76
CA ARG A 168 -4.07 8.11 -25.08
C ARG A 168 -2.64 7.64 -24.77
N ARG A 169 -1.67 8.54 -24.76
CA ARG A 169 -0.28 8.21 -24.46
C ARG A 169 -0.10 7.99 -22.96
N ALA A 170 0.88 7.17 -22.60
CA ALA A 170 1.24 7.00 -21.22
C ALA A 170 1.54 8.35 -20.54
N MET A 171 1.06 8.50 -19.34
CA MET A 171 1.18 9.71 -18.53
C MET A 171 1.74 9.30 -17.17
N LEU A 172 2.80 9.98 -16.74
CA LEU A 172 3.45 9.71 -15.47
C LEU A 172 3.00 10.68 -14.40
N ASP A 173 2.79 11.96 -14.77
CA ASP A 173 2.33 12.99 -13.86
C ASP A 173 1.73 14.20 -14.59
N VAL A 174 0.92 14.97 -13.87
CA VAL A 174 0.36 16.26 -14.30
C VAL A 174 0.45 17.23 -13.15
N ALA A 175 0.93 18.44 -13.44
CA ALA A 175 1.03 19.51 -12.45
C ALA A 175 0.44 20.82 -12.98
N ASP A 176 -0.23 21.56 -12.08
CA ASP A 176 -0.72 22.91 -12.38
C ASP A 176 0.44 23.90 -12.50
N ALA A 177 0.43 24.68 -13.55
CA ALA A 177 1.37 25.76 -13.84
C ALA A 177 0.63 27.07 -14.13
N GLY A 178 -0.26 27.46 -13.21
CA GLY A 178 -1.14 28.62 -13.32
C GLY A 178 -2.36 28.36 -14.22
N ASP A 179 -2.42 29.04 -15.37
CA ASP A 179 -3.47 28.86 -16.39
C ASP A 179 -3.21 27.67 -17.35
N ARG A 180 -2.18 26.87 -17.06
CA ARG A 180 -1.69 25.79 -17.91
C ARG A 180 -1.40 24.56 -17.08
N LEU A 181 -1.27 23.43 -17.76
CA LEU A 181 -0.82 22.17 -17.18
C LEU A 181 0.54 21.79 -17.75
N LEU A 182 1.39 21.23 -16.92
CA LEU A 182 2.54 20.45 -17.34
C LEU A 182 2.17 18.99 -17.30
N VAL A 183 2.44 18.28 -18.39
CA VAL A 183 2.18 16.84 -18.54
C VAL A 183 3.51 16.13 -18.76
N LEU A 184 3.83 15.21 -17.88
CA LEU A 184 5.02 14.36 -17.96
C LEU A 184 4.65 13.02 -18.58
N THR A 185 5.38 12.65 -19.61
CA THR A 185 5.37 11.30 -20.21
C THR A 185 6.76 10.67 -20.11
N PRO A 186 6.94 9.39 -20.41
CA PRO A 186 8.30 8.82 -20.48
C PRO A 186 9.23 9.52 -21.48
N GLU A 187 8.68 10.13 -22.51
CA GLU A 187 9.46 10.71 -23.61
C GLU A 187 9.58 12.25 -23.57
N SER A 188 8.68 12.93 -22.86
CA SER A 188 8.59 14.40 -22.96
C SER A 188 7.91 15.05 -21.77
N VAL A 189 8.17 16.36 -21.62
CA VAL A 189 7.33 17.28 -20.85
C VAL A 189 6.58 18.17 -21.84
N SER A 190 5.27 18.26 -21.67
CA SER A 190 4.40 19.09 -22.53
C SER A 190 3.70 20.17 -21.72
N LEU A 191 3.60 21.35 -22.31
CA LEU A 191 2.80 22.46 -21.79
C LEU A 191 1.45 22.43 -22.49
N VAL A 192 0.37 22.40 -21.72
CA VAL A 192 -1.00 22.26 -22.19
C VAL A 192 -1.82 23.45 -21.71
N ALA A 193 -2.54 24.12 -22.63
CA ALA A 193 -3.64 25.01 -22.26
C ALA A 193 -4.85 24.17 -21.88
N ASN A 194 -5.52 24.53 -20.80
CA ASN A 194 -6.76 23.92 -20.37
C ASN A 194 -7.82 25.00 -20.23
N ASP A 195 -8.44 25.33 -21.32
CA ASP A 195 -9.47 26.38 -21.42
C ASP A 195 -10.86 25.79 -21.72
N ALA A 196 -11.85 26.63 -21.84
CA ALA A 196 -13.23 26.22 -22.12
C ALA A 196 -13.40 25.46 -23.45
N ALA A 197 -12.44 25.59 -24.38
CA ALA A 197 -12.42 24.84 -25.64
C ALA A 197 -11.80 23.45 -25.50
N GLY A 198 -11.29 23.12 -24.32
CA GLY A 198 -10.66 21.84 -23.99
C GLY A 198 -9.12 21.91 -23.89
N ALA A 199 -8.53 20.79 -23.54
CA ALA A 199 -7.09 20.69 -23.37
C ALA A 199 -6.35 20.65 -24.71
N ARG A 200 -5.38 21.55 -24.91
CA ARG A 200 -4.60 21.67 -26.15
C ARG A 200 -3.11 21.82 -25.84
N SER A 201 -2.28 20.95 -26.41
CA SER A 201 -0.83 21.08 -26.30
C SER A 201 -0.35 22.38 -26.97
N ILE A 202 0.39 23.20 -26.19
CA ILE A 202 0.99 24.45 -26.67
C ILE A 202 2.41 24.18 -27.15
N ALA A 203 3.18 23.42 -26.36
CA ALA A 203 4.57 23.12 -26.61
C ALA A 203 4.93 21.77 -25.98
N SER A 204 5.95 21.13 -26.52
CA SER A 204 6.53 19.92 -25.96
C SER A 204 8.05 19.94 -26.07
N ARG A 205 8.74 19.37 -25.10
CA ARG A 205 10.18 19.20 -25.10
C ARG A 205 10.52 17.74 -24.83
N PRO A 206 11.37 17.11 -25.64
CA PRO A 206 11.78 15.74 -25.38
C PRO A 206 12.64 15.65 -24.11
N ILE A 207 12.56 14.51 -23.44
CA ILE A 207 13.48 14.14 -22.36
C ILE A 207 14.69 13.49 -23.02
N GLU A 208 15.75 14.27 -23.16
CA GLU A 208 17.01 13.80 -23.71
C GLU A 208 17.77 13.03 -22.62
N THR A 209 17.96 11.73 -22.82
CA THR A 209 18.68 10.86 -21.89
C THR A 209 19.31 9.69 -22.64
N SER A 210 20.45 9.24 -22.13
CA SER A 210 21.08 7.97 -22.55
C SER A 210 20.53 6.75 -21.81
N ARG A 211 19.64 6.96 -20.84
CA ARG A 211 19.12 5.90 -19.97
C ARG A 211 18.03 5.10 -20.66
N VAL A 212 18.09 3.79 -20.46
CA VAL A 212 16.97 2.89 -20.78
C VAL A 212 16.01 2.88 -19.61
N TRP A 213 14.73 3.11 -19.87
CA TRP A 213 13.73 3.09 -18.84
C TRP A 213 13.53 1.69 -18.25
N PRO A 214 13.32 1.58 -16.93
CA PRO A 214 12.84 0.35 -16.32
C PRO A 214 11.42 0.03 -16.82
N ARG A 215 10.97 -1.20 -16.62
CA ARG A 215 9.62 -1.62 -17.02
C ARG A 215 8.53 -0.79 -16.32
N ASP A 216 8.73 -0.49 -15.05
CA ASP A 216 7.87 0.37 -14.25
C ASP A 216 8.50 1.76 -14.16
N VAL A 217 8.16 2.62 -15.12
CA VAL A 217 8.64 4.00 -15.16
C VAL A 217 7.75 4.86 -14.28
N ARG A 218 8.32 5.40 -13.23
CA ARG A 218 7.69 6.38 -12.35
C ARG A 218 8.23 7.77 -12.66
N GLY A 219 7.40 8.77 -12.56
CA GLY A 219 7.81 10.14 -12.79
C GLY A 219 7.01 11.11 -11.93
N ARG A 220 7.62 12.26 -11.62
CA ARG A 220 7.00 13.31 -10.81
C ARG A 220 7.34 14.68 -11.37
N LEU A 221 6.38 15.59 -11.25
CA LEU A 221 6.55 17.00 -11.55
C LEU A 221 6.49 17.81 -10.26
N ARG A 222 7.37 18.78 -10.14
CA ARG A 222 7.32 19.79 -9.10
C ARG A 222 7.35 21.17 -9.76
N VAL A 223 6.36 22.00 -9.46
CA VAL A 223 6.25 23.37 -9.98
C VAL A 223 6.52 24.34 -8.84
N ALA A 224 7.34 25.35 -9.11
CA ALA A 224 7.67 26.45 -8.18
C ALA A 224 7.66 27.78 -8.94
N GLY A 225 6.54 28.47 -8.93
CA GLY A 225 6.34 29.68 -9.73
C GLY A 225 6.43 29.41 -11.22
N SER A 226 7.37 30.06 -11.92
CA SER A 226 7.62 29.84 -13.34
C SER A 226 8.61 28.69 -13.64
N ALA A 227 9.23 28.12 -12.64
CA ALA A 227 10.17 26.99 -12.78
C ALA A 227 9.46 25.67 -12.49
N PHE A 228 9.96 24.61 -13.09
CA PHE A 228 9.53 23.24 -12.77
C PHE A 228 10.69 22.25 -12.84
N GLU A 229 10.51 21.14 -12.17
CA GLU A 229 11.40 19.99 -12.20
C GLU A 229 10.60 18.73 -12.52
N ALA A 230 11.21 17.86 -13.33
CA ALA A 230 10.67 16.53 -13.61
C ALA A 230 11.69 15.49 -13.16
N PHE A 231 11.24 14.53 -12.37
CA PHE A 231 12.05 13.46 -11.82
C PHE A 231 11.64 12.14 -12.44
N LEU A 232 12.61 11.42 -12.98
CA LEU A 232 12.42 10.10 -13.56
C LEU A 232 13.54 9.16 -13.06
N PRO A 233 13.44 7.84 -13.25
CA PRO A 233 14.45 6.90 -12.77
C PRO A 233 15.86 7.18 -13.36
N GLY A 234 16.70 7.84 -12.58
CA GLY A 234 18.07 8.19 -12.98
C GLY A 234 18.19 9.41 -13.89
N VAL A 235 17.13 10.21 -14.01
CA VAL A 235 17.11 11.45 -14.81
C VAL A 235 16.39 12.54 -14.04
N THR A 236 16.98 13.70 -13.97
CA THR A 236 16.35 14.91 -13.47
C THR A 236 16.33 15.97 -14.56
N CYS A 237 15.16 16.54 -14.80
CA CYS A 237 15.00 17.63 -15.76
C CYS A 237 14.59 18.90 -15.02
N ARG A 238 15.15 20.04 -15.41
CA ARG A 238 14.79 21.37 -14.92
C ARG A 238 14.33 22.24 -16.08
N GLY A 239 13.26 23.01 -15.87
CA GLY A 239 12.68 23.82 -16.92
C GLY A 239 11.96 25.06 -16.42
N THR A 240 11.49 25.84 -17.39
CA THR A 240 10.66 27.03 -17.17
C THR A 240 9.38 26.93 -17.99
N VAL A 241 8.29 27.51 -17.44
CA VAL A 241 6.98 27.53 -18.11
C VAL A 241 6.92 28.66 -19.16
N ALA A 242 7.57 29.80 -18.89
CA ALA A 242 7.60 30.97 -19.77
C ALA A 242 8.98 31.67 -19.73
N PRO A 243 9.79 31.62 -20.80
CA PRO A 243 9.59 30.79 -22.00
C PRO A 243 9.66 29.30 -21.67
N PHE A 244 8.95 28.44 -22.43
CA PHE A 244 8.95 27.00 -22.19
C PHE A 244 10.27 26.39 -22.61
N ALA A 245 11.04 25.96 -21.63
CA ALA A 245 12.36 25.35 -21.79
C ALA A 245 12.51 24.13 -20.88
N LEU A 246 13.36 23.18 -21.28
CA LEU A 246 13.67 21.99 -20.53
C LEU A 246 15.14 21.62 -20.76
N ALA A 247 15.86 21.28 -19.71
CA ALA A 247 17.18 20.67 -19.75
C ALA A 247 17.20 19.47 -18.81
N CYS A 248 17.69 18.34 -19.29
CA CYS A 248 17.76 17.07 -18.55
C CYS A 248 19.21 16.66 -18.29
N ALA A 249 19.45 15.99 -17.16
CA ALA A 249 20.71 15.38 -16.80
C ALA A 249 20.49 13.94 -16.34
N ASP A 250 21.43 13.06 -16.69
CA ASP A 250 21.45 11.66 -16.24
C ASP A 250 21.92 11.58 -14.78
N GLU A 251 21.10 12.04 -13.87
CA GLU A 251 21.35 12.05 -12.43
C GLU A 251 20.12 11.57 -11.65
N SER A 252 20.37 11.01 -10.47
CA SER A 252 19.29 10.60 -9.55
C SER A 252 19.25 11.57 -8.38
N GLU A 253 18.11 12.19 -8.17
CA GLU A 253 17.85 13.00 -6.98
C GLU A 253 16.85 12.33 -6.04
N PRO A 254 16.92 12.58 -4.72
CA PRO A 254 15.97 12.08 -3.74
C PRO A 254 14.65 12.86 -3.86
N TRP A 255 13.99 12.70 -5.00
CA TRP A 255 12.68 13.30 -5.23
C TRP A 255 11.59 12.57 -4.47
N PRO A 256 10.46 13.14 -4.45
CA PRO A 256 10.07 14.55 -4.35
C PRO A 256 9.96 14.97 -2.90
N LEU A 257 10.64 14.28 -2.02
CA LEU A 257 10.42 14.33 -0.58
C LEU A 257 11.11 15.52 0.11
N GLY A 258 11.90 16.28 -0.62
CA GLY A 258 12.66 17.37 -0.05
C GLY A 258 13.72 16.90 0.97
N LEU A 259 14.22 15.69 0.78
CA LEU A 259 15.00 14.92 1.77
C LEU A 259 16.51 15.19 1.73
N ALA A 260 16.97 16.29 1.16
CA ALA A 260 18.40 16.61 0.98
C ALA A 260 19.27 16.40 2.25
N ASN A 261 18.67 16.28 3.43
CA ASN A 261 19.38 16.16 4.70
C ASN A 261 19.04 14.85 5.48
N SER A 262 18.26 13.94 4.93
CA SER A 262 17.79 12.75 5.67
C SER A 262 18.70 11.52 5.55
N GLY A 263 19.77 11.61 4.75
CA GLY A 263 20.63 10.47 4.44
C GLY A 263 19.99 9.42 3.51
N ILE A 264 18.84 9.72 2.90
CA ILE A 264 18.19 8.84 1.93
C ILE A 264 19.01 8.83 0.64
N ALA A 265 19.38 7.63 0.20
CA ALA A 265 20.13 7.40 -1.02
C ALA A 265 19.18 7.09 -2.19
N PRO A 266 19.18 7.89 -3.27
CA PRO A 266 18.41 7.59 -4.48
C PRO A 266 19.06 6.49 -5.29
N SER A 267 18.24 5.66 -5.92
CA SER A 267 18.63 4.74 -6.98
C SER A 267 17.75 4.93 -8.22
N ARG A 268 17.98 4.15 -9.29
CA ARG A 268 17.24 4.35 -10.56
C ARG A 268 15.71 4.23 -10.43
N ASN A 269 15.22 3.50 -9.45
CA ASN A 269 13.78 3.23 -9.32
C ASN A 269 13.33 3.10 -7.86
N ALA A 270 14.21 3.38 -6.93
CA ALA A 270 13.95 3.24 -5.51
C ALA A 270 14.82 4.18 -4.69
N PHE A 271 14.55 4.25 -3.41
CA PHE A 271 15.31 5.01 -2.42
C PHE A 271 15.63 4.11 -1.24
N SER A 272 16.75 4.34 -0.58
CA SER A 272 17.13 3.58 0.61
C SER A 272 17.34 4.51 1.79
N THR A 273 16.75 4.15 2.91
CA THR A 273 16.97 4.82 4.19
C THR A 273 18.34 4.44 4.78
N PRO A 274 18.89 5.23 5.72
CA PRO A 274 20.16 4.90 6.38
C PRO A 274 20.17 3.54 7.10
N ASP A 275 19.02 3.06 7.57
CA ASP A 275 18.85 1.75 8.20
C ASP A 275 18.58 0.60 7.22
N GLY A 276 18.68 0.87 5.91
CA GLY A 276 18.62 -0.14 4.84
C GLY A 276 17.22 -0.48 4.34
N PHE A 277 16.17 0.23 4.78
CA PHE A 277 14.84 0.06 4.20
C PHE A 277 14.78 0.67 2.80
N THR A 278 14.36 -0.12 1.82
CA THR A 278 14.21 0.33 0.42
C THR A 278 12.73 0.57 0.10
N PHE A 279 12.45 1.72 -0.49
CA PHE A 279 11.12 2.12 -0.91
C PHE A 279 11.13 2.78 -2.29
N TYR A 280 9.98 2.85 -2.95
CA TYR A 280 9.84 3.41 -4.29
C TYR A 280 8.78 4.53 -4.38
N GLU A 281 8.00 4.72 -3.34
CA GLU A 281 6.98 5.75 -3.20
C GLU A 281 6.97 6.27 -1.78
N ALA A 282 6.65 7.54 -1.57
CA ALA A 282 6.44 8.06 -0.23
C ALA A 282 5.57 9.31 -0.23
N ALA A 283 4.86 9.54 0.88
CA ALA A 283 4.03 10.70 1.12
C ALA A 283 4.44 11.42 2.40
N ALA A 284 4.51 12.74 2.34
CA ALA A 284 4.78 13.58 3.50
C ALA A 284 3.58 13.58 4.46
N LEU A 285 3.86 13.44 5.76
CA LEU A 285 2.88 13.45 6.84
C LEU A 285 2.98 14.71 7.73
N GLY A 286 3.84 15.65 7.35
CA GLY A 286 4.19 16.79 8.21
C GLY A 286 5.20 16.43 9.31
N GLY A 287 5.81 17.45 9.91
CA GLY A 287 6.80 17.28 10.98
C GLY A 287 8.03 16.45 10.57
N GLY A 288 8.38 16.42 9.29
CA GLY A 288 9.50 15.64 8.77
C GLY A 288 9.29 14.12 8.77
N ARG A 289 8.06 13.66 8.91
CA ARG A 289 7.68 12.24 8.81
C ARG A 289 7.12 11.92 7.44
N TRP A 290 7.32 10.68 7.01
CA TRP A 290 6.77 10.16 5.76
C TRP A 290 6.18 8.76 5.95
N LEU A 291 5.20 8.44 5.14
CA LEU A 291 4.77 7.07 4.91
C LEU A 291 5.38 6.62 3.57
N ALA A 292 6.12 5.54 3.58
CA ALA A 292 6.84 5.02 2.41
C ALA A 292 6.33 3.64 2.02
N VAL A 293 6.32 3.36 0.72
CA VAL A 293 5.94 2.07 0.13
C VAL A 293 7.20 1.31 -0.25
N GLY A 294 7.48 0.23 0.46
CA GLY A 294 8.61 -0.66 0.19
C GLY A 294 8.23 -1.85 -0.71
N GLU A 295 9.14 -2.81 -0.78
CA GLU A 295 8.90 -4.03 -1.53
C GLU A 295 7.60 -4.72 -1.11
N ARG A 296 6.87 -5.26 -2.08
CA ARG A 296 5.57 -5.94 -1.92
C ARG A 296 4.48 -5.03 -1.34
N GLY A 297 4.60 -3.72 -1.51
CA GLY A 297 3.60 -2.77 -1.04
C GLY A 297 3.58 -2.57 0.48
N VAL A 298 4.62 -2.97 1.20
CA VAL A 298 4.68 -2.78 2.66
C VAL A 298 4.81 -1.30 2.99
N LEU A 299 3.81 -0.76 3.67
CA LEU A 299 3.84 0.61 4.18
C LEU A 299 4.73 0.72 5.41
N THR A 300 5.63 1.68 5.41
CA THR A 300 6.55 1.91 6.52
C THR A 300 6.59 3.39 6.88
N LEU A 301 6.37 3.69 8.14
CA LEU A 301 6.55 5.05 8.65
C LEU A 301 8.05 5.34 8.77
N VAL A 302 8.47 6.46 8.18
CA VAL A 302 9.87 6.94 8.21
C VAL A 302 9.91 8.25 8.99
N ASP A 303 10.80 8.33 9.97
CA ASP A 303 10.97 9.52 10.82
C ASP A 303 11.80 10.62 10.12
N ALA A 304 11.88 11.80 10.76
CA ALA A 304 12.64 12.95 10.26
C ALA A 304 14.15 12.69 10.08
N ARG A 305 14.67 11.59 10.61
CA ARG A 305 16.07 11.16 10.44
C ARG A 305 16.23 10.10 9.35
N GLY A 306 15.15 9.81 8.63
CA GLY A 306 15.13 8.76 7.60
C GLY A 306 15.18 7.34 8.15
N ARG A 307 14.75 7.10 9.39
CA ARG A 307 14.71 5.75 9.99
C ARG A 307 13.33 5.17 9.91
N SER A 308 13.24 3.92 9.52
CA SER A 308 11.97 3.18 9.49
C SER A 308 11.48 2.86 10.91
N ALA A 309 10.20 3.07 11.18
CA ALA A 309 9.64 2.92 12.52
C ALA A 309 8.58 1.83 12.62
N ALA A 310 7.53 1.87 11.81
CA ALA A 310 6.40 0.95 11.90
C ALA A 310 5.98 0.46 10.53
N ARG A 311 5.33 -0.69 10.46
CA ARG A 311 4.83 -1.29 9.22
C ARG A 311 3.32 -1.45 9.29
N ALA A 312 2.67 -1.30 8.14
CA ALA A 312 1.23 -1.43 7.99
C ALA A 312 0.87 -2.19 6.69
N ASP A 313 -0.41 -2.24 6.38
CA ASP A 313 -0.96 -2.97 5.24
C ASP A 313 -0.44 -2.47 3.88
N ALA A 314 -0.59 -3.32 2.87
CA ALA A 314 -0.04 -3.11 1.55
C ALA A 314 -0.81 -2.06 0.73
N ALA A 315 -0.06 -1.17 0.09
CA ALA A 315 -0.50 -0.30 -0.99
C ALA A 315 0.64 -0.15 -2.01
N ASP A 316 0.31 0.17 -3.27
CA ASP A 316 1.33 0.42 -4.30
C ASP A 316 1.55 1.92 -4.52
N HIS A 317 0.53 2.73 -4.22
CA HIS A 317 0.55 4.19 -4.37
C HIS A 317 -0.06 4.88 -3.16
N LEU A 318 0.44 6.07 -2.82
CA LEU A 318 -0.08 6.85 -1.70
C LEU A 318 0.15 8.35 -1.87
N ALA A 319 -0.74 9.14 -1.26
CA ALA A 319 -0.63 10.59 -1.15
C ALA A 319 -0.92 11.05 0.28
N GLY A 320 -0.12 11.98 0.80
CA GLY A 320 -0.27 12.54 2.13
C GLY A 320 -1.04 13.85 2.14
N PHE A 321 -1.84 14.04 3.17
CA PHE A 321 -2.62 15.24 3.42
C PHE A 321 -2.36 15.67 4.88
N PRO A 322 -1.20 16.29 5.15
CA PRO A 322 -0.78 16.59 6.52
C PRO A 322 -1.68 17.62 7.23
N ASP A 323 -2.23 18.57 6.49
CA ASP A 323 -2.95 19.73 7.04
C ASP A 323 -4.44 19.74 6.63
N SER A 324 -4.97 18.62 6.15
CA SER A 324 -6.36 18.54 5.71
C SER A 324 -7.28 18.21 6.86
N CYS A 325 -8.40 18.92 6.94
CA CYS A 325 -9.42 18.81 7.97
C CYS A 325 -8.96 19.23 9.38
N ALA A 326 -9.83 19.88 10.12
CA ALA A 326 -9.53 20.35 11.47
C ALA A 326 -9.26 19.15 12.40
N GLY A 327 -7.98 18.89 12.67
CA GLY A 327 -7.51 17.80 13.54
C GLY A 327 -6.00 17.69 13.51
N ASP A 328 -5.42 17.15 14.58
CA ASP A 328 -3.96 17.04 14.75
C ASP A 328 -3.34 15.83 13.99
N ALA A 329 -4.16 15.00 13.38
CA ALA A 329 -3.69 13.79 12.70
C ALA A 329 -3.69 13.95 11.17
N PRO A 330 -2.58 13.66 10.48
CA PRO A 330 -2.53 13.68 9.03
C PRO A 330 -3.36 12.53 8.43
N TYR A 331 -3.85 12.78 7.22
CA TYR A 331 -4.54 11.77 6.41
C TYR A 331 -3.63 11.25 5.29
N VAL A 332 -3.90 10.03 4.87
CA VAL A 332 -3.27 9.41 3.71
C VAL A 332 -4.37 8.81 2.85
N VAL A 333 -4.30 9.08 1.56
CA VAL A 333 -5.06 8.36 0.54
C VAL A 333 -4.12 7.34 -0.08
N ALA A 334 -4.54 6.08 -0.12
CA ALA A 334 -3.77 5.02 -0.74
C ALA A 334 -4.67 4.22 -1.70
N ASP A 335 -4.03 3.54 -2.64
CA ASP A 335 -4.76 2.61 -3.50
C ASP A 335 -5.23 1.39 -2.73
N ALA A 336 -6.32 0.83 -3.21
CA ALA A 336 -6.82 -0.46 -2.80
C ALA A 336 -7.36 -1.18 -4.02
N ARG A 337 -7.11 -2.46 -4.11
CA ARG A 337 -7.73 -3.26 -5.17
C ARG A 337 -9.24 -3.22 -4.98
N ALA A 338 -9.94 -2.79 -6.03
CA ALA A 338 -11.39 -2.92 -6.06
C ALA A 338 -11.75 -4.42 -6.15
N PRO A 339 -12.95 -4.83 -5.70
CA PRO A 339 -13.44 -6.19 -5.89
C PRO A 339 -13.48 -6.60 -7.37
N ASP A 340 -13.64 -5.63 -8.26
CA ASP A 340 -13.65 -5.80 -9.71
C ASP A 340 -12.22 -5.71 -10.25
N ALA A 341 -11.75 -6.79 -10.89
CA ALA A 341 -10.37 -7.00 -11.29
C ALA A 341 -9.78 -5.95 -12.27
N ASN A 342 -10.59 -5.02 -12.79
CA ASN A 342 -10.20 -4.08 -13.85
C ASN A 342 -10.14 -2.61 -13.39
N ALA A 343 -10.41 -2.34 -12.12
CA ALA A 343 -10.38 -0.98 -11.58
C ALA A 343 -9.81 -1.00 -10.15
N ASP A 344 -9.22 0.10 -9.76
CA ASP A 344 -8.76 0.32 -8.40
C ASP A 344 -9.73 1.24 -7.66
N ALA A 345 -9.52 1.40 -6.37
CA ALA A 345 -10.22 2.36 -5.55
C ALA A 345 -9.21 3.12 -4.69
N LEU A 346 -9.53 4.36 -4.36
CA LEU A 346 -8.82 5.12 -3.35
C LEU A 346 -9.46 4.87 -1.98
N ARG A 347 -8.64 4.65 -0.97
CA ARG A 347 -9.04 4.55 0.44
C ARG A 347 -8.38 5.63 1.26
N LEU A 348 -9.13 6.11 2.25
CA LEU A 348 -8.64 7.09 3.20
C LEU A 348 -8.20 6.40 4.49
N PHE A 349 -7.06 6.86 5.00
CA PHE A 349 -6.52 6.46 6.29
C PHE A 349 -6.22 7.70 7.13
N ARG A 350 -6.42 7.59 8.43
CA ARG A 350 -5.92 8.56 9.41
C ARG A 350 -4.66 7.99 10.06
N VAL A 351 -3.63 8.82 10.22
CA VAL A 351 -2.37 8.39 10.83
C VAL A 351 -2.40 8.73 12.32
N GLU A 352 -2.45 7.71 13.17
CA GLU A 352 -2.45 7.81 14.63
C GLU A 352 -1.14 7.27 15.19
N GLY A 353 -0.22 8.18 15.55
CA GLY A 353 1.11 7.77 15.98
C GLY A 353 1.85 7.00 14.88
N ALA A 354 2.03 5.70 15.09
CA ALA A 354 2.65 4.76 14.14
C ALA A 354 1.63 3.86 13.41
N HIS A 355 0.34 4.11 13.56
CA HIS A 355 -0.71 3.26 13.02
C HIS A 355 -1.51 3.97 11.92
N LEU A 356 -1.95 3.21 10.92
CA LEU A 356 -2.91 3.63 9.92
C LEU A 356 -4.30 3.11 10.31
N VAL A 357 -5.22 4.03 10.53
CA VAL A 357 -6.61 3.70 10.85
C VAL A 357 -7.45 3.92 9.60
N ALA A 358 -7.98 2.84 9.04
CA ALA A 358 -8.83 2.92 7.85
C ALA A 358 -10.11 3.71 8.14
N MET A 359 -10.37 4.71 7.32
CA MET A 359 -11.60 5.49 7.35
C MET A 359 -12.67 4.86 6.44
N PRO A 360 -13.96 5.14 6.66
CA PRO A 360 -15.03 4.60 5.83
C PRO A 360 -15.01 5.12 4.39
N ALA A 361 -14.29 6.20 4.10
CA ALA A 361 -14.24 6.79 2.77
C ALA A 361 -13.47 5.90 1.79
N SER A 362 -14.13 5.53 0.71
CA SER A 362 -13.55 4.84 -0.44
C SER A 362 -14.17 5.39 -1.71
N THR A 363 -13.36 5.64 -2.72
CA THR A 363 -13.80 6.19 -4.00
C THR A 363 -13.30 5.30 -5.12
N PRO A 364 -14.20 4.69 -5.92
CA PRO A 364 -13.81 3.88 -7.07
C PRO A 364 -13.17 4.74 -8.15
N LEU A 365 -12.20 4.16 -8.86
CA LEU A 365 -11.54 4.76 -10.01
C LEU A 365 -12.10 4.17 -11.32
N PRO A 366 -12.03 4.89 -12.44
CA PRO A 366 -12.49 4.37 -13.75
C PRO A 366 -11.55 3.33 -14.36
N GLY A 367 -10.43 3.02 -13.72
CA GLY A 367 -9.42 2.07 -14.21
C GLY A 367 -8.32 1.81 -13.20
N THR A 368 -7.17 1.36 -13.68
CA THR A 368 -6.01 1.05 -12.84
C THR A 368 -5.23 2.31 -12.50
N LEU A 369 -4.94 2.51 -11.22
CA LEU A 369 -4.09 3.59 -10.75
C LEU A 369 -2.64 3.33 -11.15
N THR A 370 -2.01 4.29 -11.79
CA THR A 370 -0.58 4.21 -12.18
C THR A 370 0.29 5.20 -11.42
N THR A 371 -0.34 6.18 -10.80
CA THR A 371 0.35 7.21 -10.02
C THR A 371 -0.63 7.81 -9.02
N LEU A 372 -0.18 8.01 -7.79
CA LEU A 372 -0.86 8.82 -6.78
C LEU A 372 0.20 9.49 -5.92
N TRP A 373 0.21 10.81 -5.87
CA TRP A 373 1.14 11.52 -5.01
C TRP A 373 0.67 12.93 -4.69
N SER A 374 1.17 13.48 -3.60
CA SER A 374 0.95 14.85 -3.19
C SER A 374 2.27 15.61 -3.11
N ALA A 375 2.24 16.89 -3.45
CA ALA A 375 3.37 17.76 -3.20
C ALA A 375 3.66 17.83 -1.68
N PRO A 376 4.92 18.02 -1.26
CA PRO A 376 5.28 18.10 0.16
C PRO A 376 4.53 19.18 0.96
N ALA A 377 4.06 20.23 0.29
CA ALA A 377 3.25 21.30 0.89
C ALA A 377 1.82 20.86 1.26
N GLY A 378 1.40 19.66 0.83
CA GLY A 378 0.06 19.13 1.15
C GLY A 378 -1.08 19.82 0.39
N GLY A 379 -2.30 19.53 0.81
CA GLY A 379 -3.53 20.18 0.36
C GLY A 379 -4.22 19.50 -0.84
N ALA A 380 -3.46 18.97 -1.77
CA ALA A 380 -3.99 18.27 -2.94
C ALA A 380 -3.01 17.21 -3.45
N ALA A 381 -3.54 16.20 -4.13
CA ALA A 381 -2.74 15.17 -4.79
C ALA A 381 -3.15 15.04 -6.27
N THR A 382 -2.28 14.42 -7.04
CA THR A 382 -2.55 14.01 -8.42
C THR A 382 -2.67 12.48 -8.46
N ALA A 383 -3.73 11.99 -9.10
CA ALA A 383 -3.90 10.59 -9.44
C ALA A 383 -3.89 10.43 -10.96
N ILE A 384 -3.11 9.48 -11.47
CA ILE A 384 -3.12 9.10 -12.88
C ILE A 384 -3.74 7.70 -12.97
N VAL A 385 -4.78 7.58 -13.77
CA VAL A 385 -5.54 6.34 -13.96
C VAL A 385 -5.46 5.92 -15.41
N HIS A 386 -5.16 4.65 -15.65
CA HIS A 386 -5.24 4.04 -16.97
C HIS A 386 -6.57 3.30 -17.12
N ASP A 387 -7.49 3.90 -17.84
CA ASP A 387 -8.71 3.21 -18.30
C ASP A 387 -8.37 2.32 -19.48
N ILE A 388 -8.21 1.03 -19.22
CA ILE A 388 -7.85 0.02 -20.21
C ILE A 388 -8.97 -0.12 -21.27
N ASN A 389 -10.23 0.03 -20.85
CA ASN A 389 -11.38 -0.12 -21.75
C ASN A 389 -11.48 1.05 -22.74
N ALA A 390 -11.22 2.26 -22.26
CA ALA A 390 -11.19 3.45 -23.12
C ALA A 390 -9.83 3.63 -23.84
N GLY A 391 -8.81 2.90 -23.47
CA GLY A 391 -7.45 3.01 -24.00
C GLY A 391 -6.82 4.38 -23.76
N ARG A 392 -7.07 4.98 -22.59
CA ARG A 392 -6.61 6.35 -22.27
C ARG A 392 -6.15 6.47 -20.83
N TYR A 393 -5.26 7.42 -20.62
CA TYR A 393 -4.84 7.86 -19.28
C TYR A 393 -5.62 9.11 -18.90
N GLU A 394 -6.07 9.16 -17.66
CA GLU A 394 -6.80 10.29 -17.09
C GLU A 394 -6.10 10.76 -15.81
N ALA A 395 -5.90 12.07 -15.71
CA ALA A 395 -5.38 12.71 -14.51
C ALA A 395 -6.53 13.30 -13.70
N PHE A 396 -6.50 13.06 -12.41
CA PHE A 396 -7.45 13.60 -11.43
C PHE A 396 -6.70 14.42 -10.38
N HIS A 397 -7.30 15.54 -10.03
CA HIS A 397 -6.99 16.23 -8.80
C HIS A 397 -7.72 15.52 -7.65
N VAL A 398 -6.99 15.13 -6.64
CA VAL A 398 -7.50 14.45 -5.44
C VAL A 398 -7.45 15.45 -4.28
N SER A 399 -8.57 15.67 -3.64
CA SER A 399 -8.67 16.50 -2.43
C SER A 399 -9.50 15.83 -1.36
N LEU A 400 -9.40 16.31 -0.13
CA LEU A 400 -10.25 15.89 0.96
C LEU A 400 -11.25 16.99 1.28
N SER A 401 -12.52 16.64 1.34
CA SER A 401 -13.57 17.50 1.86
C SER A 401 -13.93 17.07 3.28
N CYS A 402 -14.12 18.05 4.15
CA CYS A 402 -14.40 17.86 5.55
C CYS A 402 -15.77 18.47 5.87
N ALA A 403 -16.79 17.61 6.02
CA ALA A 403 -18.08 18.06 6.56
C ALA A 403 -17.98 18.10 8.08
N ARG A 404 -18.45 19.18 8.65
CA ARG A 404 -18.63 19.36 10.10
C ARG A 404 -19.93 18.77 10.55
#